data_2d31f023cac771198d7b326a5ff52da8
#
_entry.id   2d31f023cac771198d7b326a5ff52da8
#
_cell.length_a   1.000
_cell.length_b   1.000
_cell.length_c   1.000
_cell.angle_alpha   90.00
_cell.angle_beta   90.00
_cell.angle_gamma   90.00
#
_symmetry.space_group_name_H-M   'P 1'
#
loop_
_entity.id
_entity.type
_entity.pdbx_description
1 polymer ?
#
loop_
_entity_poly.entity_id
_entity_poly.type
_entity_poly.pdbx_seq_one_letter_code
_entity_poly.pdbx_strand_id
1 'polypeptide(L)'
;MKLINLWVLAVSILAGSAFAQEREMILPVSQSAYSQGVKIKGGTLVFLSGVGPADEKGVLATSGDFPGQVRATWENMRRLLAKAGGSVDDIVTMTVYTTERRWGEIFTDMRKEVFKTGYPSSAFMEVRKLKTPGALLEIQAIAVLKE
;
A
#
# COMPACT_ATOMS: atom_id res chain seq x y z
N MET A 1 40.39 -25.39 51.80
CA MET A 1 39.76 -24.19 51.27
C MET A 1 39.91 -24.22 49.74
N LYS A 2 38.83 -24.58 49.02
CA LYS A 2 38.84 -24.63 47.54
C LYS A 2 38.18 -23.36 47.03
N LEU A 3 38.95 -22.54 46.28
CA LEU A 3 38.46 -21.35 45.58
C LEU A 3 37.72 -21.78 44.33
N ILE A 4 36.41 -21.46 44.26
CA ILE A 4 35.58 -21.68 43.08
C ILE A 4 35.70 -20.40 42.22
N ASN A 5 36.39 -20.54 41.07
CA ASN A 5 36.44 -19.47 40.06
C ASN A 5 35.11 -19.42 39.32
N LEU A 6 34.34 -18.37 39.53
CA LEU A 6 33.09 -18.06 38.80
C LEU A 6 33.44 -17.29 37.51
N TRP A 7 33.41 -18.00 36.37
CA TRP A 7 33.51 -17.34 35.05
C TRP A 7 32.16 -16.78 34.68
N VAL A 8 32.02 -15.45 34.73
CA VAL A 8 30.85 -14.77 34.22
C VAL A 8 31.01 -14.65 32.70
N LEU A 9 30.22 -15.41 31.96
CA LEU A 9 30.13 -15.28 30.51
C LEU A 9 29.29 -14.01 30.21
N ALA A 10 29.96 -12.95 29.78
CA ALA A 10 29.27 -11.75 29.24
C ALA A 10 28.75 -12.08 27.85
N VAL A 11 27.45 -12.35 27.72
CA VAL A 11 26.78 -12.46 26.43
C VAL A 11 26.56 -11.02 25.92
N SER A 12 27.42 -10.59 24.99
CA SER A 12 27.23 -9.35 24.26
C SER A 12 26.07 -9.52 23.27
N ILE A 13 24.90 -9.02 23.61
CA ILE A 13 23.79 -8.90 22.67
C ILE A 13 24.18 -7.79 21.71
N LEU A 14 24.63 -8.16 20.51
CA LEU A 14 24.72 -7.26 19.37
C LEU A 14 23.29 -6.84 19.00
N ALA A 15 22.83 -5.72 19.57
CA ALA A 15 21.65 -5.05 19.09
C ALA A 15 21.94 -4.59 17.65
N GLY A 16 21.47 -5.34 16.67
CA GLY A 16 21.49 -4.93 15.28
C GLY A 16 20.78 -3.57 15.20
N SER A 17 21.48 -2.56 14.68
CA SER A 17 20.88 -1.26 14.40
C SER A 17 19.78 -1.48 13.37
N ALA A 18 18.52 -1.52 13.80
CA ALA A 18 17.41 -1.43 12.89
C ALA A 18 17.53 -0.09 12.18
N PHE A 19 17.92 -0.11 10.91
CA PHE A 19 17.95 1.11 10.10
C PHE A 19 16.50 1.57 9.95
N ALA A 20 16.18 2.72 10.57
CA ALA A 20 14.88 3.34 10.41
C ALA A 20 14.59 3.52 8.91
N GLN A 21 13.39 3.09 8.49
CA GLN A 21 12.94 3.30 7.12
C GLN A 21 12.93 4.80 6.81
N GLU A 22 13.67 5.21 5.78
CA GLU A 22 13.64 6.57 5.24
C GLU A 22 12.75 6.61 4.00
N ARG A 23 11.80 7.53 3.98
CA ARG A 23 10.87 7.74 2.86
C ARG A 23 10.88 9.20 2.42
N GLU A 24 11.17 9.44 1.15
CA GLU A 24 11.19 10.75 0.51
C GLU A 24 10.19 10.78 -0.64
N MET A 25 9.26 11.76 -0.60
CA MET A 25 8.33 12.03 -1.69
C MET A 25 9.00 12.97 -2.69
N ILE A 26 9.18 12.52 -3.92
CA ILE A 26 9.82 13.30 -4.98
C ILE A 26 8.73 14.05 -5.75
N LEU A 27 8.81 15.38 -5.76
CA LEU A 27 7.88 16.28 -6.46
C LEU A 27 6.40 15.91 -6.22
N PRO A 28 5.90 16.07 -4.97
CA PRO A 28 4.51 15.75 -4.67
C PRO A 28 3.55 16.70 -5.38
N VAL A 29 2.47 16.16 -5.95
CA VAL A 29 1.38 16.87 -6.63
C VAL A 29 0.12 16.75 -5.79
N SER A 30 0.03 17.56 -4.73
CA SER A 30 -1.00 17.42 -3.70
C SER A 30 -2.44 17.57 -4.23
N GLN A 31 -2.67 18.45 -5.22
CA GLN A 31 -3.99 18.61 -5.83
C GLN A 31 -4.47 17.35 -6.55
N SER A 32 -3.56 16.54 -7.05
CA SER A 32 -3.84 15.27 -7.73
C SER A 32 -3.53 14.04 -6.87
N ALA A 33 -3.18 14.23 -5.59
CA ALA A 33 -2.94 13.21 -4.58
C ALA A 33 -1.96 12.11 -5.01
N TYR A 34 -0.83 12.48 -5.65
CA TYR A 34 0.27 11.56 -5.96
C TYR A 34 1.63 12.27 -5.86
N SER A 35 2.71 11.50 -5.81
CA SER A 35 4.08 11.98 -5.99
C SER A 35 4.61 11.51 -7.34
N GLN A 36 5.49 12.30 -7.99
CA GLN A 36 6.11 11.87 -9.25
C GLN A 36 7.07 10.69 -9.03
N GLY A 37 7.61 10.55 -7.82
CA GLY A 37 8.38 9.41 -7.40
C GLY A 37 8.37 9.28 -5.88
N VAL A 38 8.78 8.11 -5.38
CA VAL A 38 9.04 7.86 -3.96
C VAL A 38 10.38 7.14 -3.86
N LYS A 39 11.28 7.67 -3.04
CA LYS A 39 12.55 7.03 -2.71
C LYS A 39 12.45 6.40 -1.34
N ILE A 40 12.88 5.15 -1.24
CA ILE A 40 12.85 4.35 -0.02
C ILE A 40 14.23 3.80 0.27
N LYS A 41 14.60 3.79 1.56
CA LYS A 41 15.75 3.07 2.07
C LYS A 41 15.33 2.28 3.31
N GLY A 42 15.64 0.98 3.32
CA GLY A 42 15.22 0.03 4.37
C GLY A 42 13.76 -0.42 4.22
N GLY A 43 13.35 -1.32 5.09
CA GLY A 43 12.01 -1.88 5.15
C GLY A 43 11.80 -3.14 4.31
N THR A 44 10.64 -3.79 4.51
CA THR A 44 10.25 -5.02 3.83
C THR A 44 9.26 -4.74 2.70
N LEU A 45 9.60 -5.20 1.48
CA LEU A 45 8.76 -5.05 0.29
C LEU A 45 7.55 -6.00 0.34
N VAL A 46 6.37 -5.46 0.07
CA VAL A 46 5.14 -6.22 -0.14
C VAL A 46 4.57 -5.89 -1.52
N PHE A 47 4.49 -6.91 -2.36
CA PHE A 47 3.92 -6.80 -3.71
C PHE A 47 2.45 -7.22 -3.66
N LEU A 48 1.55 -6.29 -3.92
CA LEU A 48 0.13 -6.59 -4.05
C LEU A 48 -0.19 -6.83 -5.53
N SER A 49 -0.92 -7.92 -5.80
CA SER A 49 -1.51 -8.16 -7.11
C SER A 49 -2.63 -7.15 -7.38
N GLY A 50 -3.33 -7.26 -8.50
CA GLY A 50 -4.53 -6.46 -8.75
C GLY A 50 -5.59 -6.69 -7.67
N VAL A 51 -5.95 -5.62 -6.95
CA VAL A 51 -6.98 -5.61 -5.91
C VAL A 51 -8.17 -4.82 -6.44
N GLY A 52 -9.31 -5.47 -6.53
CA GLY A 52 -10.56 -4.89 -7.01
C GLY A 52 -11.64 -4.81 -5.92
N PRO A 53 -12.86 -4.42 -6.32
CA PRO A 53 -13.98 -4.19 -5.40
C PRO A 53 -14.73 -5.48 -4.99
N ALA A 54 -14.39 -6.64 -5.56
CA ALA A 54 -15.03 -7.91 -5.23
C ALA A 54 -14.54 -8.46 -3.89
N ASP A 55 -15.42 -9.18 -3.19
CA ASP A 55 -15.07 -9.90 -1.97
C ASP A 55 -14.24 -11.17 -2.27
N GLU A 56 -13.89 -11.93 -1.22
CA GLU A 56 -13.12 -13.18 -1.31
C GLU A 56 -13.81 -14.28 -2.12
N LYS A 57 -15.14 -14.18 -2.31
CA LYS A 57 -15.94 -15.09 -3.14
C LYS A 57 -16.08 -14.59 -4.58
N GLY A 58 -15.49 -13.44 -4.91
CA GLY A 58 -15.61 -12.81 -6.22
C GLY A 58 -16.93 -12.06 -6.42
N VAL A 59 -17.69 -11.81 -5.37
CA VAL A 59 -18.98 -11.11 -5.43
C VAL A 59 -18.76 -9.60 -5.38
N LEU A 60 -19.35 -8.91 -6.35
CA LEU A 60 -19.33 -7.47 -6.49
C LEU A 60 -20.57 -6.86 -5.83
N ALA A 61 -20.43 -6.26 -4.64
CA ALA A 61 -21.54 -5.72 -3.87
C ALA A 61 -22.14 -4.43 -4.47
N THR A 62 -21.37 -3.68 -5.27
CA THR A 62 -21.70 -2.32 -5.74
C THR A 62 -21.62 -2.21 -7.26
N SER A 63 -22.36 -3.07 -7.99
CA SER A 63 -22.38 -3.03 -9.46
C SER A 63 -22.85 -1.67 -9.98
N GLY A 64 -22.08 -1.08 -10.92
CA GLY A 64 -22.40 0.22 -11.54
C GLY A 64 -22.11 1.45 -10.66
N ASP A 65 -21.79 1.31 -9.38
CA ASP A 65 -21.45 2.40 -8.47
C ASP A 65 -19.91 2.55 -8.33
N PHE A 66 -19.31 3.43 -9.10
CA PHE A 66 -17.86 3.64 -9.06
C PHE A 66 -17.37 4.09 -7.67
N PRO A 67 -17.93 5.11 -7.00
CA PRO A 67 -17.51 5.48 -5.64
C PRO A 67 -17.63 4.32 -4.63
N GLY A 68 -18.68 3.52 -4.71
CA GLY A 68 -18.85 2.33 -3.87
C GLY A 68 -17.77 1.28 -4.15
N GLN A 69 -17.43 1.07 -5.41
CA GLN A 69 -16.34 0.17 -5.79
C GLN A 69 -14.96 0.67 -5.33
N VAL A 70 -14.71 1.98 -5.39
CA VAL A 70 -13.48 2.58 -4.84
C VAL A 70 -13.37 2.31 -3.34
N ARG A 71 -14.44 2.53 -2.57
CA ARG A 71 -14.45 2.24 -1.12
C ARG A 71 -14.17 0.76 -0.84
N ALA A 72 -14.85 -0.15 -1.54
CA ALA A 72 -14.65 -1.58 -1.39
C ALA A 72 -13.21 -2.01 -1.74
N THR A 73 -12.64 -1.44 -2.79
CA THR A 73 -11.25 -1.72 -3.19
C THR A 73 -10.27 -1.27 -2.10
N TRP A 74 -10.41 -0.07 -1.54
CA TRP A 74 -9.57 0.40 -0.44
C TRP A 74 -9.74 -0.44 0.83
N GLU A 75 -10.93 -0.93 1.12
CA GLU A 75 -11.15 -1.83 2.25
C GLU A 75 -10.44 -3.16 2.05
N ASN A 76 -10.50 -3.73 0.84
CA ASN A 76 -9.75 -4.93 0.49
C ASN A 76 -8.24 -4.73 0.61
N MET A 77 -7.72 -3.57 0.17
CA MET A 77 -6.29 -3.23 0.30
C MET A 77 -5.88 -3.08 1.77
N ARG A 78 -6.69 -2.41 2.61
CA ARG A 78 -6.43 -2.30 4.05
C ARG A 78 -6.34 -3.69 4.71
N ARG A 79 -7.29 -4.58 4.38
CA ARG A 79 -7.29 -5.94 4.91
C ARG A 79 -6.05 -6.74 4.51
N LEU A 80 -5.62 -6.65 3.25
CA LEU A 80 -4.43 -7.34 2.77
C LEU A 80 -3.16 -6.80 3.44
N LEU A 81 -3.00 -5.48 3.50
CA LEU A 81 -1.84 -4.84 4.12
C LEU A 81 -1.79 -5.12 5.62
N ALA A 82 -2.92 -5.11 6.32
CA ALA A 82 -2.98 -5.48 7.74
C ALA A 82 -2.53 -6.93 7.99
N LYS A 83 -2.86 -7.87 7.10
CA LYS A 83 -2.34 -9.25 7.17
C LYS A 83 -0.82 -9.33 6.98
N ALA A 84 -0.24 -8.39 6.25
CA ALA A 84 1.21 -8.26 6.08
C ALA A 84 1.89 -7.47 7.22
N GLY A 85 1.13 -6.93 8.17
CA GLY A 85 1.66 -6.12 9.27
C GLY A 85 1.80 -4.62 8.93
N GLY A 86 1.16 -4.16 7.86
CA GLY A 86 1.23 -2.77 7.39
C GLY A 86 -0.12 -2.10 7.21
N SER A 87 -0.10 -0.97 6.55
CA SER A 87 -1.25 -0.12 6.28
C SER A 87 -1.21 0.47 4.85
N VAL A 88 -2.27 1.15 4.45
CA VAL A 88 -2.29 1.86 3.14
C VAL A 88 -1.24 2.96 3.05
N ASP A 89 -0.85 3.55 4.17
CA ASP A 89 0.21 4.56 4.22
C ASP A 89 1.60 4.00 3.87
N ASP A 90 1.78 2.67 3.90
CA ASP A 90 3.02 2.01 3.51
C ASP A 90 3.14 1.80 1.99
N ILE A 91 2.09 2.07 1.22
CA ILE A 91 2.13 2.01 -0.24
C ILE A 91 3.07 3.09 -0.78
N VAL A 92 4.05 2.68 -1.60
CA VAL A 92 5.04 3.58 -2.21
C VAL A 92 4.77 3.83 -3.69
N THR A 93 4.14 2.89 -4.36
CA THR A 93 3.71 3.05 -5.75
C THR A 93 2.46 2.25 -6.03
N MET A 94 1.63 2.76 -6.94
CA MET A 94 0.45 2.04 -7.41
C MET A 94 0.10 2.38 -8.85
N THR A 95 -0.54 1.42 -9.53
CA THR A 95 -1.21 1.64 -10.80
C THR A 95 -2.68 1.37 -10.63
N VAL A 96 -3.50 2.34 -11.01
CA VAL A 96 -4.95 2.26 -11.00
C VAL A 96 -5.41 1.98 -12.42
N TYR A 97 -6.03 0.84 -12.62
CA TYR A 97 -6.69 0.46 -13.86
C TYR A 97 -8.17 0.75 -13.71
N THR A 98 -8.76 1.42 -14.71
CA THR A 98 -10.20 1.73 -14.75
C THR A 98 -10.76 1.42 -16.11
N THR A 99 -12.06 1.17 -16.19
CA THR A 99 -12.75 0.95 -17.47
C THR A 99 -13.15 2.26 -18.16
N GLU A 100 -13.08 3.40 -17.46
CA GLU A 100 -13.48 4.69 -18.01
C GLU A 100 -12.63 5.83 -17.43
N ARG A 101 -11.97 6.59 -18.29
CA ARG A 101 -11.13 7.73 -17.91
C ARG A 101 -11.86 8.80 -17.08
N ARG A 102 -13.17 8.98 -17.32
CA ARG A 102 -13.98 9.99 -16.60
C ARG A 102 -14.00 9.80 -15.07
N TRP A 103 -13.65 8.62 -14.56
CA TRP A 103 -13.57 8.34 -13.14
C TRP A 103 -12.34 8.94 -12.44
N GLY A 104 -11.39 9.53 -13.19
CA GLY A 104 -10.11 10.00 -12.67
C GLY A 104 -10.22 11.06 -11.58
N GLU A 105 -11.11 12.05 -11.74
CA GLU A 105 -11.33 13.11 -10.74
C GLU A 105 -11.95 12.55 -9.46
N ILE A 106 -13.01 11.76 -9.61
CA ILE A 106 -13.69 11.11 -8.48
C ILE A 106 -12.71 10.23 -7.69
N PHE A 107 -11.91 9.41 -8.40
CA PHE A 107 -10.89 8.59 -7.76
C PHE A 107 -9.85 9.43 -7.01
N THR A 108 -9.38 10.53 -7.63
CA THR A 108 -8.40 11.45 -7.03
C THR A 108 -8.92 12.06 -5.74
N ASP A 109 -10.15 12.52 -5.71
CA ASP A 109 -10.74 13.12 -4.51
C ASP A 109 -10.90 12.09 -3.39
N MET A 110 -11.41 10.90 -3.71
CA MET A 110 -11.53 9.82 -2.72
C MET A 110 -10.16 9.34 -2.20
N ARG A 111 -9.11 9.35 -3.05
CA ARG A 111 -7.76 8.99 -2.66
C ARG A 111 -7.13 9.97 -1.67
N LYS A 112 -7.47 11.26 -1.72
CA LYS A 112 -7.01 12.27 -0.75
C LYS A 112 -7.37 11.91 0.68
N GLU A 113 -8.50 11.22 0.88
CA GLU A 113 -8.97 10.80 2.20
C GLU A 113 -8.28 9.53 2.73
N VAL A 114 -7.60 8.79 1.85
CA VAL A 114 -7.00 7.50 2.19
C VAL A 114 -5.63 7.65 2.83
N PHE A 115 -4.77 8.50 2.26
CA PHE A 115 -3.37 8.66 2.68
C PHE A 115 -3.22 9.80 3.68
N LYS A 116 -2.48 9.55 4.78
CA LYS A 116 -2.25 10.51 5.87
C LYS A 116 -0.83 11.07 5.91
N THR A 117 0.14 10.31 5.41
CA THR A 117 1.58 10.62 5.54
C THR A 117 2.24 11.05 4.23
N GLY A 118 1.45 11.35 3.20
CA GLY A 118 1.90 11.70 1.86
C GLY A 118 1.45 10.68 0.83
N TYR A 119 1.53 11.07 -0.44
CA TYR A 119 0.96 10.27 -1.53
C TYR A 119 2.02 9.40 -2.21
N PRO A 120 1.69 8.14 -2.56
CA PRO A 120 2.56 7.28 -3.36
C PRO A 120 2.78 7.84 -4.76
N SER A 121 3.78 7.31 -5.47
CA SER A 121 3.78 7.47 -6.93
C SER A 121 2.58 6.72 -7.52
N SER A 122 1.97 7.26 -8.58
CA SER A 122 0.75 6.67 -9.11
C SER A 122 0.60 6.90 -10.60
N ALA A 123 0.18 5.86 -11.31
CA ALA A 123 -0.35 5.95 -12.67
C ALA A 123 -1.86 5.64 -12.67
N PHE A 124 -2.62 6.32 -13.55
CA PHE A 124 -4.04 6.06 -13.77
C PHE A 124 -4.24 5.69 -15.23
N MET A 125 -4.72 4.48 -15.49
CA MET A 125 -4.78 3.88 -16.82
C MET A 125 -6.20 3.43 -17.15
N GLU A 126 -6.69 3.81 -18.33
CA GLU A 126 -7.91 3.23 -18.87
C GLU A 126 -7.59 1.90 -19.56
N VAL A 127 -8.39 0.88 -19.25
CA VAL A 127 -8.32 -0.44 -19.86
C VAL A 127 -9.69 -0.85 -20.41
N ARG A 128 -9.67 -1.66 -21.43
CA ARG A 128 -10.90 -2.10 -22.09
C ARG A 128 -11.82 -2.91 -21.17
N LYS A 129 -11.26 -3.79 -20.33
CA LYS A 129 -11.96 -4.68 -19.40
C LYS A 129 -11.05 -5.09 -18.28
N LEU A 130 -11.63 -5.34 -17.12
CA LEU A 130 -11.00 -6.00 -15.97
C LEU A 130 -11.42 -7.46 -15.89
N LYS A 131 -10.67 -8.26 -15.12
CA LYS A 131 -10.94 -9.70 -14.98
C LYS A 131 -12.31 -9.96 -14.36
N THR A 132 -12.67 -9.21 -13.32
CA THR A 132 -13.95 -9.37 -12.63
C THR A 132 -15.05 -8.67 -13.43
N PRO A 133 -16.10 -9.41 -13.89
CA PRO A 133 -17.22 -8.79 -14.60
C PRO A 133 -17.90 -7.72 -13.74
N GLY A 134 -18.13 -6.53 -14.33
CA GLY A 134 -18.75 -5.41 -13.64
C GLY A 134 -17.82 -4.59 -12.73
N ALA A 135 -16.56 -5.02 -12.54
CA ALA A 135 -15.56 -4.18 -11.89
C ALA A 135 -15.21 -2.98 -12.76
N LEU A 136 -15.17 -1.79 -12.15
CA LEU A 136 -14.87 -0.52 -12.80
C LEU A 136 -13.44 -0.05 -12.52
N LEU A 137 -12.78 -0.60 -11.49
CA LEU A 137 -11.39 -0.35 -11.18
C LEU A 137 -10.69 -1.59 -10.60
N GLU A 138 -9.36 -1.57 -10.70
CA GLU A 138 -8.44 -2.50 -10.03
C GLU A 138 -7.16 -1.73 -9.71
N ILE A 139 -6.55 -1.96 -8.55
CA ILE A 139 -5.33 -1.30 -8.12
C ILE A 139 -4.24 -2.35 -7.90
N GLN A 140 -3.12 -2.19 -8.59
CA GLN A 140 -1.87 -2.90 -8.30
C GLN A 140 -0.96 -1.97 -7.51
N ALA A 141 -0.27 -2.48 -6.47
CA ALA A 141 0.56 -1.65 -5.61
C ALA A 141 1.80 -2.39 -5.08
N ILE A 142 2.79 -1.59 -4.68
CA ILE A 142 3.92 -2.06 -3.88
C ILE A 142 3.93 -1.22 -2.60
N ALA A 143 4.02 -1.89 -1.46
CA ALA A 143 4.20 -1.27 -0.16
C ALA A 143 5.58 -1.61 0.41
N VAL A 144 6.09 -0.77 1.32
CA VAL A 144 7.33 -1.00 2.07
C VAL A 144 7.04 -0.83 3.54
N LEU A 145 7.03 -1.93 4.27
CA LEU A 145 6.75 -1.95 5.70
C LEU A 145 7.99 -1.52 6.50
N LYS A 146 7.76 -0.84 7.62
CA LYS A 146 8.80 -0.56 8.61
C LYS A 146 9.18 -1.87 9.33
N GLU A 147 10.47 -2.04 9.56
CA GLU A 147 11.00 -3.11 10.41
C GLU A 147 10.92 -2.72 11.88
#